data_8143a3590b8c069e5dc907be7278332b
#
_entry.id   8143a3590b8c069e5dc907be7278332b
#
_cell.length_a   1.000
_cell.length_b   1.000
_cell.length_c   1.000
_cell.angle_alpha   90.00
_cell.angle_beta   90.00
_cell.angle_gamma   90.00
#
_symmetry.space_group_name_H-M   'P 1'
#
loop_
_entity.id
_entity.type
_entity.pdbx_description
1 polymer ?
#
loop_
_entity_poly.entity_id
_entity_poly.type
_entity_poly.pdbx_seq_one_letter_code
_entity_poly.pdbx_strand_id
1 'polypeptide(L)'
;MPATMYSNFTRYQYKRYISYDRESLASQYEPGGYSLQAQNRKDATMNQRDGIIKFENERIKTLQEERLHIQKKTFTKWMNSFLIKAKMEVEDLFTDLADGIKLLKLLEIISSEKLGKPNSGRMRVHKIENVNKSLAFLHTKVSYS
;
A
#
# COMPACT_ATOMS: atom_id res chain seq x y z
N MET A 1 4.15 18.57 -8.11
CA MET A 1 3.07 18.47 -7.13
C MET A 1 3.64 18.58 -5.74
N PRO A 2 3.10 19.41 -4.89
CA PRO A 2 3.56 19.48 -3.53
C PRO A 2 3.24 18.19 -2.77
N ALA A 3 4.18 17.72 -1.95
CA ALA A 3 4.06 16.52 -1.12
C ALA A 3 2.81 16.52 -0.20
N THR A 4 2.27 17.69 0.10
CA THR A 4 1.03 17.91 0.87
C THR A 4 -0.23 17.34 0.20
N MET A 5 -0.30 17.25 -1.12
CA MET A 5 -1.44 16.67 -1.83
C MET A 5 -1.48 15.14 -1.69
N TYR A 6 -0.32 14.49 -1.64
CA TYR A 6 -0.20 13.04 -1.46
C TYR A 6 -0.51 12.62 -0.03
N SER A 7 -0.01 13.34 0.96
CA SER A 7 -0.30 13.06 2.36
C SER A 7 -1.79 13.27 2.68
N ASN A 8 -2.43 14.25 2.06
CA ASN A 8 -3.86 14.51 2.22
C ASN A 8 -4.72 13.46 1.52
N PHE A 9 -4.32 12.99 0.33
CA PHE A 9 -5.06 11.94 -0.39
C PHE A 9 -5.01 10.59 0.33
N THR A 10 -3.83 10.15 0.76
CA THR A 10 -3.65 8.92 1.55
C THR A 10 -4.31 9.03 2.93
N ARG A 11 -4.24 10.20 3.58
CA ARG A 11 -4.86 10.44 4.88
C ARG A 11 -6.38 10.49 4.79
N TYR A 12 -6.93 11.03 3.71
CA TYR A 12 -8.38 11.06 3.44
C TYR A 12 -8.91 9.66 3.15
N GLN A 13 -8.23 8.86 2.35
CA GLN A 13 -8.57 7.47 2.08
C GLN A 13 -8.49 6.62 3.35
N TYR A 14 -7.48 6.83 4.19
CA TYR A 14 -7.32 6.12 5.44
C TYR A 14 -8.40 6.48 6.47
N LYS A 15 -8.76 7.77 6.61
CA LYS A 15 -9.86 8.21 7.48
C LYS A 15 -11.21 7.66 7.02
N ARG A 16 -11.47 7.63 5.74
CA ARG A 16 -12.70 7.08 5.17
C ARG A 16 -12.79 5.56 5.40
N TYR A 17 -11.68 4.86 5.33
CA TYR A 17 -11.59 3.44 5.64
C TYR A 17 -11.89 3.14 7.11
N ILE A 18 -11.29 3.87 8.04
CA ILE A 18 -11.51 3.69 9.49
C ILE A 18 -12.94 4.07 9.90
N SER A 19 -13.55 5.10 9.32
CA SER A 19 -14.93 5.46 9.63
C SER A 19 -15.92 4.39 9.16
N TYR A 20 -15.68 3.79 8.01
CA TYR A 20 -16.53 2.70 7.48
C TYR A 20 -16.47 1.44 8.36
N ASP A 21 -15.29 1.11 8.89
CA ASP A 21 -15.08 -0.05 9.74
C ASP A 21 -15.71 0.14 11.14
N ARG A 22 -15.68 1.36 11.65
CA ARG A 22 -16.22 1.68 12.98
C ARG A 22 -17.74 1.65 13.03
N GLU A 23 -18.42 2.09 11.98
CA GLU A 23 -19.88 2.07 11.91
C GLU A 23 -20.44 0.67 11.66
N SER A 24 -19.73 -0.16 10.87
CA SER A 24 -20.16 -1.54 10.62
C SER A 24 -19.97 -2.44 11.84
N LEU A 25 -18.99 -2.17 12.70
CA LEU A 25 -18.75 -2.90 13.94
C LEU A 25 -19.71 -2.49 15.07
N ALA A 26 -20.10 -1.22 15.13
CA ALA A 26 -21.00 -0.71 16.18
C ALA A 26 -22.45 -1.21 16.05
N SER A 27 -22.92 -1.50 14.82
CA SER A 27 -24.29 -1.97 14.58
C SER A 27 -24.54 -3.44 14.89
N GLN A 28 -23.51 -4.21 15.26
CA GLN A 28 -23.61 -5.65 15.53
C GLN A 28 -23.53 -6.03 17.02
N TYR A 29 -23.49 -5.06 17.94
CA TYR A 29 -23.40 -5.35 19.36
C TYR A 29 -24.76 -5.16 20.06
N GLU A 30 -25.52 -6.26 20.19
CA GLU A 30 -26.67 -6.34 21.12
C GLU A 30 -26.30 -7.22 22.32
N PRO A 31 -26.39 -6.73 23.58
CA PRO A 31 -26.16 -7.54 24.76
C PRO A 31 -27.44 -8.28 25.14
N GLY A 32 -27.53 -9.57 24.88
CA GLY A 32 -28.67 -10.42 25.22
C GLY A 32 -28.32 -11.55 26.20
N GLY A 33 -29.10 -11.57 27.22
CA GLY A 33 -29.26 -12.39 28.41
C GLY A 33 -28.81 -13.85 28.45
N TYR A 34 -28.36 -14.23 29.65
CA TYR A 34 -27.87 -15.56 30.05
C TYR A 34 -29.00 -16.52 30.37
N SER A 35 -28.98 -17.75 29.85
CA SER A 35 -29.82 -18.86 30.26
C SER A 35 -29.08 -20.20 30.19
N LEU A 36 -29.34 -21.06 31.22
CA LEU A 36 -28.64 -22.25 31.64
C LEU A 36 -28.80 -23.55 30.80
N GLN A 37 -28.87 -23.45 29.47
CA GLN A 37 -28.75 -24.63 28.58
C GLN A 37 -27.41 -24.68 27.87
N ALA A 38 -26.35 -24.37 28.58
CA ALA A 38 -25.11 -23.84 28.03
C ALA A 38 -24.05 -24.89 27.62
N GLN A 39 -24.20 -26.20 27.90
CA GLN A 39 -23.13 -27.14 27.58
C GLN A 39 -23.14 -27.68 26.16
N ASN A 40 -24.29 -27.98 25.57
CA ASN A 40 -24.38 -28.40 24.15
C ASN A 40 -24.41 -27.23 23.16
N ARG A 41 -24.58 -25.98 23.64
CA ARG A 41 -24.55 -24.78 22.82
C ARG A 41 -23.16 -24.17 22.66
N LYS A 42 -22.21 -24.52 23.56
CA LYS A 42 -20.85 -23.98 23.51
C LYS A 42 -20.09 -24.42 22.23
N ASP A 43 -20.25 -25.67 21.84
CA ASP A 43 -19.56 -26.19 20.65
C ASP A 43 -20.18 -25.66 19.35
N ALA A 44 -21.51 -25.55 19.30
CA ALA A 44 -22.21 -24.98 18.15
C ALA A 44 -21.95 -23.45 17.99
N THR A 45 -21.91 -22.73 19.12
CA THR A 45 -21.59 -21.29 19.10
C THR A 45 -20.11 -21.03 18.82
N MET A 46 -19.22 -21.93 19.21
CA MET A 46 -17.80 -21.83 18.91
C MET A 46 -17.54 -22.03 17.40
N ASN A 47 -18.15 -23.07 16.81
CA ASN A 47 -18.09 -23.28 15.35
C ASN A 47 -18.69 -22.11 14.54
N GLN A 48 -19.76 -21.53 15.06
CA GLN A 48 -20.40 -20.37 14.41
C GLN A 48 -19.51 -19.11 14.51
N ARG A 49 -18.86 -18.89 15.66
CA ARG A 49 -17.90 -17.78 15.82
C ARG A 49 -16.69 -17.94 14.92
N ASP A 50 -16.13 -19.13 14.84
CA ASP A 50 -14.98 -19.43 13.98
C ASP A 50 -15.35 -19.23 12.51
N GLY A 51 -16.56 -19.61 12.11
CA GLY A 51 -17.08 -19.35 10.77
C GLY A 51 -17.21 -17.86 10.45
N ILE A 52 -17.71 -17.06 11.39
CA ILE A 52 -17.84 -15.61 11.24
C ILE A 52 -16.46 -14.96 11.18
N ILE A 53 -15.53 -15.33 12.05
CA ILE A 53 -14.16 -14.81 12.05
C ILE A 53 -13.47 -15.14 10.73
N LYS A 54 -13.61 -16.36 10.24
CA LYS A 54 -13.04 -16.76 8.94
C LYS A 54 -13.62 -15.93 7.81
N PHE A 55 -14.93 -15.76 7.76
CA PHE A 55 -15.62 -14.96 6.77
C PHE A 55 -15.15 -13.49 6.78
N GLU A 56 -15.06 -12.89 7.97
CA GLU A 56 -14.56 -11.51 8.12
C GLU A 56 -13.10 -11.37 7.70
N ASN A 57 -12.25 -12.34 8.04
CA ASN A 57 -10.86 -12.34 7.62
C ASN A 57 -10.72 -12.45 6.10
N GLU A 58 -11.52 -13.28 5.46
CA GLU A 58 -11.54 -13.39 4.00
C GLU A 58 -12.03 -12.09 3.36
N ARG A 59 -13.05 -11.45 3.93
CA ARG A 59 -13.55 -10.15 3.48
C ARG A 59 -12.49 -9.06 3.62
N ILE A 60 -11.81 -8.98 4.75
CA ILE A 60 -10.72 -8.03 4.98
C ILE A 60 -9.59 -8.25 3.97
N LYS A 61 -9.22 -9.51 3.72
CA LYS A 61 -8.19 -9.86 2.75
C LYS A 61 -8.56 -9.40 1.34
N THR A 62 -9.79 -9.66 0.91
CA THR A 62 -10.30 -9.21 -0.41
C THR A 62 -10.25 -7.69 -0.53
N LEU A 63 -10.70 -6.95 0.48
CA LEU A 63 -10.64 -5.49 0.50
C LEU A 63 -9.20 -4.96 0.46
N GLN A 64 -8.27 -5.62 1.13
CA GLN A 64 -6.85 -5.28 1.10
C GLN A 64 -6.25 -5.52 -0.30
N GLU A 65 -6.60 -6.62 -0.94
CA GLU A 65 -6.16 -6.94 -2.30
C GLU A 65 -6.70 -5.94 -3.33
N GLU A 66 -7.98 -5.59 -3.25
CA GLU A 66 -8.59 -4.55 -4.09
C GLU A 66 -7.92 -3.19 -3.89
N ARG A 67 -7.67 -2.82 -2.64
CA ARG A 67 -6.99 -1.57 -2.31
C ARG A 67 -5.57 -1.53 -2.86
N LEU A 68 -4.82 -2.62 -2.71
CA LEU A 68 -3.48 -2.75 -3.25
C LEU A 68 -3.49 -2.63 -4.79
N HIS A 69 -4.46 -3.26 -5.43
CA HIS A 69 -4.63 -3.19 -6.89
C HIS A 69 -4.89 -1.74 -7.36
N ILE A 70 -5.79 -1.03 -6.69
CA ILE A 70 -6.10 0.38 -7.01
C ILE A 70 -4.87 1.27 -6.78
N GLN A 71 -4.16 1.08 -5.67
CA GLN A 71 -2.94 1.82 -5.38
C GLN A 71 -1.85 1.56 -6.43
N LYS A 72 -1.61 0.30 -6.77
CA LYS A 72 -0.65 -0.10 -7.80
C LYS A 72 -0.96 0.57 -9.15
N LYS A 73 -2.21 0.52 -9.57
CA LYS A 73 -2.67 1.15 -10.82
C LYS A 73 -2.51 2.67 -10.81
N THR A 74 -2.86 3.30 -9.71
CA THR A 74 -2.74 4.76 -9.54
C THR A 74 -1.28 5.21 -9.54
N PHE A 75 -0.41 4.53 -8.81
CA PHE A 75 1.01 4.83 -8.80
C PHE A 75 1.67 4.60 -10.14
N THR A 76 1.33 3.52 -10.83
CA THR A 76 1.86 3.23 -12.18
C THR A 76 1.51 4.35 -13.15
N LYS A 77 0.27 4.81 -13.18
CA LYS A 77 -0.16 5.93 -14.02
C LYS A 77 0.57 7.23 -13.68
N TRP A 78 0.70 7.50 -12.40
CA TRP A 78 1.39 8.69 -11.92
C TRP A 78 2.87 8.68 -12.32
N MET A 79 3.57 7.57 -12.10
CA MET A 79 4.96 7.41 -12.48
C MET A 79 5.16 7.56 -14.00
N ASN A 80 4.29 6.95 -14.79
CA ASN A 80 4.36 7.02 -16.24
C ASN A 80 4.12 8.44 -16.77
N SER A 81 3.33 9.24 -16.08
CA SER A 81 3.13 10.65 -16.46
C SER A 81 4.44 11.47 -16.43
N PHE A 82 5.40 11.10 -15.60
CA PHE A 82 6.74 11.68 -15.55
C PHE A 82 7.73 10.95 -16.45
N LEU A 83 7.74 9.62 -16.42
CA LEU A 83 8.71 8.80 -17.14
C LEU A 83 8.59 8.90 -18.67
N ILE A 84 7.44 9.26 -19.18
CA ILE A 84 7.24 9.49 -20.62
C ILE A 84 8.18 10.55 -21.17
N LYS A 85 8.57 11.53 -20.36
CA LYS A 85 9.56 12.56 -20.75
C LYS A 85 10.95 11.98 -21.01
N ALA A 86 11.26 10.85 -20.38
CA ALA A 86 12.51 10.11 -20.57
C ALA A 86 12.35 8.93 -21.54
N LYS A 87 11.20 8.81 -22.21
CA LYS A 87 10.85 7.65 -23.06
C LYS A 87 10.94 6.32 -22.33
N MET A 88 10.53 6.33 -21.07
CA MET A 88 10.47 5.16 -20.20
C MET A 88 9.04 4.92 -19.76
N GLU A 89 8.70 3.67 -19.48
CA GLU A 89 7.38 3.25 -19.01
C GLU A 89 7.52 2.14 -17.97
N VAL A 90 6.61 2.13 -17.01
CA VAL A 90 6.42 1.07 -16.02
C VAL A 90 5.13 0.34 -16.35
N GLU A 91 5.22 -0.96 -16.60
CA GLU A 91 4.07 -1.85 -16.78
C GLU A 91 3.70 -2.52 -15.45
N ASP A 92 4.66 -3.16 -14.82
CA ASP A 92 4.49 -3.76 -13.51
C ASP A 92 5.39 -3.07 -12.47
N LEU A 93 4.72 -2.44 -11.49
CA LEU A 93 5.37 -1.66 -10.45
C LEU A 93 6.43 -2.44 -9.67
N PHE A 94 6.18 -3.72 -9.38
CA PHE A 94 7.08 -4.53 -8.56
C PHE A 94 8.30 -5.04 -9.33
N THR A 95 8.11 -5.47 -10.55
CA THR A 95 9.19 -6.01 -11.37
C THR A 95 10.04 -4.93 -12.01
N ASP A 96 9.40 -3.89 -12.51
CA ASP A 96 10.08 -2.83 -13.26
C ASP A 96 10.88 -1.87 -12.37
N LEU A 97 10.54 -1.74 -11.10
CA LEU A 97 11.30 -0.94 -10.14
C LEU A 97 12.38 -1.72 -9.38
N ALA A 98 12.43 -3.03 -9.56
CA ALA A 98 13.32 -3.90 -8.79
C ALA A 98 14.82 -3.62 -9.03
N ASP A 99 15.19 -3.12 -10.20
CA ASP A 99 16.57 -2.76 -10.53
C ASP A 99 16.98 -1.35 -10.07
N GLY A 100 16.00 -0.53 -9.68
CA GLY A 100 16.18 0.84 -9.22
C GLY A 100 16.46 1.87 -10.31
N ILE A 101 16.62 1.48 -11.57
CA ILE A 101 16.98 2.38 -12.68
C ILE A 101 15.83 3.34 -13.01
N LYS A 102 14.63 2.81 -13.18
CA LYS A 102 13.43 3.62 -13.45
C LYS A 102 13.08 4.52 -12.25
N LEU A 103 13.31 4.03 -11.04
CA LEU A 103 13.09 4.80 -9.82
C LEU A 103 14.05 6.00 -9.73
N LEU A 104 15.34 5.81 -9.99
CA LEU A 104 16.31 6.90 -10.05
C LEU A 104 15.95 7.94 -11.11
N LYS A 105 15.54 7.49 -12.28
CA LYS A 105 15.13 8.38 -13.36
C LYS A 105 13.88 9.19 -13.02
N LEU A 106 12.91 8.56 -12.38
CA LEU A 106 11.71 9.22 -11.88
C LEU A 106 12.07 10.33 -10.89
N LEU A 107 12.95 10.05 -9.92
CA LEU A 107 13.38 11.02 -8.92
C LEU A 107 14.16 12.19 -9.55
N GLU A 108 14.99 11.93 -10.55
CA GLU A 108 15.65 12.99 -11.33
C GLU A 108 14.66 13.93 -12.02
N ILE A 109 13.60 13.38 -12.63
CA ILE A 109 12.58 14.15 -13.32
C ILE A 109 11.77 15.01 -12.33
N ILE A 110 11.35 14.43 -11.22
CA ILE A 110 10.53 15.12 -10.22
C ILE A 110 11.30 16.23 -9.52
N SER A 111 12.55 15.98 -9.14
CA SER A 111 13.38 16.90 -8.39
C SER A 111 14.10 17.92 -9.27
N SER A 112 14.19 17.67 -10.57
CA SER A 112 15.05 18.39 -11.52
C SER A 112 16.54 18.39 -11.14
N GLU A 113 16.95 17.42 -10.32
CA GLU A 113 18.33 17.22 -9.88
C GLU A 113 18.92 15.97 -10.53
N LYS A 114 20.21 16.00 -10.82
CA LYS A 114 20.92 14.83 -11.36
C LYS A 114 21.41 13.94 -10.23
N LEU A 115 20.98 12.69 -10.22
CA LEU A 115 21.37 11.68 -9.24
C LEU A 115 22.60 10.84 -9.67
N GLY A 116 23.14 11.13 -10.85
CA GLY A 116 24.21 10.37 -11.44
C GLY A 116 23.73 9.09 -12.15
N LYS A 117 24.65 8.43 -12.85
CA LYS A 117 24.30 7.23 -13.61
C LYS A 117 23.94 6.08 -12.66
N PRO A 118 22.82 5.36 -12.95
CA PRO A 118 22.54 4.13 -12.24
C PRO A 118 23.56 3.06 -12.58
N ASN A 119 23.79 2.11 -11.66
CA ASN A 119 24.59 0.95 -11.96
C ASN A 119 23.83 0.01 -12.90
N SER A 120 24.39 -0.29 -14.06
CA SER A 120 23.79 -1.14 -15.08
C SER A 120 24.14 -2.63 -14.93
N GLY A 121 24.85 -2.99 -13.88
CA GLY A 121 25.23 -4.37 -13.59
C GLY A 121 24.00 -5.27 -13.35
N ARG A 122 24.14 -6.54 -13.75
CA ARG A 122 23.06 -7.52 -13.60
C ARG A 122 23.02 -8.19 -12.22
N MET A 123 24.06 -8.02 -11.42
CA MET A 123 24.14 -8.62 -10.09
C MET A 123 23.16 -7.96 -9.11
N ARG A 124 22.69 -8.73 -8.15
CA ARG A 124 21.79 -8.25 -7.10
C ARG A 124 22.33 -7.03 -6.35
N VAL A 125 23.64 -7.00 -6.11
CA VAL A 125 24.33 -5.88 -5.44
C VAL A 125 24.12 -4.57 -6.20
N HIS A 126 24.22 -4.57 -7.53
CA HIS A 126 24.01 -3.38 -8.36
C HIS A 126 22.59 -2.84 -8.28
N LYS A 127 21.61 -3.75 -8.23
CA LYS A 127 20.19 -3.39 -8.05
C LYS A 127 19.93 -2.76 -6.68
N ILE A 128 20.49 -3.36 -5.63
CA ILE A 128 20.41 -2.85 -4.26
C ILE A 128 21.06 -1.46 -4.16
N GLU A 129 22.20 -1.27 -4.78
CA GLU A 129 22.91 0.02 -4.81
C GLU A 129 22.04 1.12 -5.43
N ASN A 130 21.39 0.85 -6.57
CA ASN A 130 20.48 1.79 -7.22
C ASN A 130 19.30 2.15 -6.32
N VAL A 131 18.67 1.17 -5.69
CA VAL A 131 17.53 1.38 -4.77
C VAL A 131 17.97 2.17 -3.55
N ASN A 132 19.12 1.82 -2.95
CA ASN A 132 19.66 2.55 -1.80
C ASN A 132 19.98 4.00 -2.13
N LYS A 133 20.52 4.28 -3.31
CA LYS A 133 20.78 5.62 -3.80
C LYS A 133 19.48 6.43 -3.93
N SER A 134 18.41 5.81 -4.44
CA SER A 134 17.09 6.41 -4.52
C SER A 134 16.51 6.72 -3.14
N LEU A 135 16.60 5.78 -2.21
CA LEU A 135 16.11 5.94 -0.83
C LEU A 135 16.90 6.99 -0.06
N ALA A 136 18.22 7.04 -0.20
CA ALA A 136 19.06 8.06 0.40
C ALA A 136 18.68 9.47 -0.08
N PHE A 137 18.44 9.62 -1.37
CA PHE A 137 17.97 10.88 -1.94
C PHE A 137 16.60 11.29 -1.38
N LEU A 138 15.63 10.37 -1.34
CA LEU A 138 14.32 10.62 -0.75
C LEU A 138 14.41 11.03 0.72
N HIS A 139 15.28 10.37 1.47
CA HIS A 139 15.50 10.68 2.88
C HIS A 139 16.00 12.12 3.07
N THR A 140 16.92 12.58 2.23
CA THR A 140 17.38 13.98 2.29
C THR A 140 16.27 14.97 2.02
N LYS A 141 15.36 14.68 1.10
CA LYS A 141 14.23 15.58 0.76
C LYS A 141 13.14 15.61 1.83
N VAL A 142 12.87 14.50 2.48
CA VAL A 142 11.87 14.41 3.56
C VAL A 142 12.37 15.11 4.84
N SER A 143 13.67 15.07 5.12
CA SER A 143 14.25 15.69 6.31
C SER A 143 14.20 17.23 6.28
N TYR A 144 14.03 17.84 5.13
CA TYR A 144 13.94 19.31 4.95
C TYR A 144 12.49 19.85 4.89
N SER A 145 11.52 18.96 4.95
CA SER A 145 10.10 19.34 5.02
C SER A 145 9.52 19.09 6.40
#